data_9e281d39fa865ac0f2385aaac96e122a
#
_entry.id   9e281d39fa865ac0f2385aaac96e122a
#
_cell.length_a   1.000
_cell.length_b   1.000
_cell.length_c   1.000
_cell.angle_alpha   90.00
_cell.angle_beta   90.00
_cell.angle_gamma   90.00
#
_symmetry.space_group_name_H-M   'P 1'
#
loop_
_entity.id
_entity.type
_entity.pdbx_description
1 polymer ?
#
loop_
_entity_poly.entity_id
_entity_poly.type
_entity_poly.pdbx_seq_one_letter_code
_entity_poly.pdbx_strand_id
1 'polypeptide(L)'
;SELAFGCENQGLPEEEIIQRVKSTAEQFDMENLLGKNIFSLSGGEKQKIACASVSASNPPIIVLDEPSSNLDMSATKDLRRMIQIWKQQGKTVIIAEHRLYYLKELIDRVVYLKDGKIERDYPALEALKLSVTQLAEMGLRPFDLGVFPVVAHSAASRGSIECENFHFAYTKQRDALDIDSLSLPQAGIIAVIGHNGAGKSTLARCLCGLEKHCKGIVRIDEK
;
A
#
# COMPACT_ATOMS: atom_id res chain seq x y z
N SER A 1 -8.73 -21.35 8.70
CA SER A 1 -8.62 -20.10 7.91
C SER A 1 -7.34 -19.35 8.30
N GLU A 2 -6.83 -18.48 7.43
CA GLU A 2 -5.62 -17.69 7.72
C GLU A 2 -5.73 -16.90 9.03
N LEU A 3 -6.91 -16.39 9.37
CA LEU A 3 -7.13 -15.69 10.62
C LEU A 3 -7.03 -16.59 11.85
N ALA A 4 -7.36 -17.88 11.70
CA ALA A 4 -7.34 -18.85 12.81
C ALA A 4 -5.94 -19.38 13.10
N PHE A 5 -5.01 -19.29 12.13
CA PHE A 5 -3.72 -19.97 12.17
C PHE A 5 -2.92 -19.69 13.46
N GLY A 6 -2.83 -18.42 13.87
CA GLY A 6 -2.12 -18.05 15.09
C GLY A 6 -2.78 -18.63 16.36
N CYS A 7 -4.10 -18.66 16.40
CA CYS A 7 -4.88 -19.21 17.51
C CYS A 7 -4.78 -20.75 17.57
N GLU A 8 -4.82 -21.42 16.40
CA GLU A 8 -4.61 -22.85 16.28
C GLU A 8 -3.23 -23.27 16.80
N ASN A 9 -2.17 -22.51 16.45
CA ASN A 9 -0.81 -22.76 16.94
C ASN A 9 -0.65 -22.54 18.46
N GLN A 10 -1.51 -21.73 19.06
CA GLN A 10 -1.57 -21.56 20.52
C GLN A 10 -2.32 -22.70 21.22
N GLY A 11 -2.93 -23.61 20.46
CA GLY A 11 -3.72 -24.72 21.01
C GLY A 11 -5.02 -24.29 21.68
N LEU A 12 -5.60 -23.16 21.23
CA LEU A 12 -6.86 -22.67 21.79
C LEU A 12 -8.04 -23.60 21.43
N PRO A 13 -9.07 -23.69 22.30
CA PRO A 13 -10.29 -24.41 21.99
C PRO A 13 -10.98 -23.84 20.72
N GLU A 14 -11.64 -24.72 19.96
CA GLU A 14 -12.30 -24.34 18.70
C GLU A 14 -13.31 -23.21 18.87
N GLU A 15 -14.11 -23.24 19.92
CA GLU A 15 -15.09 -22.19 20.21
C GLU A 15 -14.43 -20.82 20.43
N GLU A 16 -13.29 -20.81 21.14
CA GLU A 16 -12.52 -19.57 21.35
C GLU A 16 -11.90 -19.06 20.05
N ILE A 17 -11.38 -19.96 19.21
CA ILE A 17 -10.85 -19.60 17.88
C ILE A 17 -11.94 -18.95 17.04
N ILE A 18 -13.13 -19.54 16.96
CA ILE A 18 -14.26 -19.00 16.20
C ILE A 18 -14.62 -17.60 16.71
N GLN A 19 -14.72 -17.43 18.03
CA GLN A 19 -15.05 -16.14 18.63
C GLN A 19 -13.99 -15.08 18.33
N ARG A 20 -12.69 -15.41 18.46
CA ARG A 20 -11.58 -14.49 18.16
C ARG A 20 -11.52 -14.10 16.69
N VAL A 21 -11.69 -15.05 15.78
CA VAL A 21 -11.74 -14.78 14.34
C VAL A 21 -12.90 -13.85 14.01
N LYS A 22 -14.09 -14.09 14.56
CA LYS A 22 -15.27 -13.28 14.32
C LYS A 22 -15.08 -11.86 14.85
N SER A 23 -14.68 -11.71 16.11
CA SER A 23 -14.46 -10.40 16.72
C SER A 23 -13.35 -9.60 16.03
N THR A 24 -12.28 -10.27 15.57
CA THR A 24 -11.22 -9.63 14.80
C THR A 24 -11.72 -9.16 13.43
N ALA A 25 -12.53 -9.97 12.75
CA ALA A 25 -13.10 -9.61 11.46
C ALA A 25 -14.03 -8.38 11.57
N GLU A 26 -14.87 -8.35 12.60
CA GLU A 26 -15.75 -7.21 12.92
C GLU A 26 -14.93 -5.95 13.26
N GLN A 27 -13.89 -6.09 14.09
CA GLN A 27 -13.04 -4.99 14.54
C GLN A 27 -12.34 -4.26 13.38
N PHE A 28 -11.93 -5.01 12.37
CA PHE A 28 -11.20 -4.49 11.23
C PHE A 28 -12.04 -4.33 9.95
N ASP A 29 -13.37 -4.43 10.03
CA ASP A 29 -14.30 -4.35 8.89
C ASP A 29 -13.86 -5.25 7.75
N MET A 30 -13.74 -6.55 8.00
CA MET A 30 -13.27 -7.52 7.03
C MET A 30 -14.13 -8.80 6.93
N GLU A 31 -15.35 -8.75 7.43
CA GLU A 31 -16.29 -9.89 7.40
C GLU A 31 -16.53 -10.36 5.95
N ASN A 32 -16.54 -9.41 5.01
CA ASN A 32 -16.68 -9.68 3.58
C ASN A 32 -15.50 -10.42 2.96
N LEU A 33 -14.39 -10.53 3.67
CA LEU A 33 -13.19 -11.28 3.24
C LEU A 33 -13.20 -12.71 3.78
N LEU A 34 -14.00 -12.99 4.80
CA LEU A 34 -14.12 -14.35 5.35
C LEU A 34 -14.65 -15.30 4.27
N GLY A 35 -14.00 -16.46 4.14
CA GLY A 35 -14.37 -17.48 3.15
C GLY A 35 -13.89 -17.21 1.72
N LYS A 36 -13.32 -16.06 1.40
CA LYS A 36 -12.69 -15.83 0.09
C LYS A 36 -11.38 -16.60 -0.04
N ASN A 37 -11.08 -17.01 -1.27
CA ASN A 37 -9.79 -17.62 -1.58
C ASN A 37 -8.69 -16.56 -1.52
N ILE A 38 -7.63 -16.79 -0.74
CA ILE A 38 -6.51 -15.83 -0.55
C ILE A 38 -5.83 -15.44 -1.86
N PHE A 39 -5.81 -16.34 -2.85
CA PHE A 39 -5.23 -16.06 -4.16
C PHE A 39 -6.04 -15.05 -4.99
N SER A 40 -7.34 -14.89 -4.70
CA SER A 40 -8.21 -13.91 -5.37
C SER A 40 -8.16 -12.52 -4.74
N LEU A 41 -7.48 -12.36 -3.61
CA LEU A 41 -7.41 -11.11 -2.87
C LEU A 41 -6.37 -10.17 -3.45
N SER A 42 -6.64 -8.87 -3.38
CA SER A 42 -5.69 -7.80 -3.66
C SER A 42 -4.54 -7.79 -2.64
N GLY A 43 -3.43 -7.10 -2.97
CA GLY A 43 -2.29 -6.96 -2.05
C GLY A 43 -2.69 -6.32 -0.72
N GLY A 44 -3.54 -5.29 -0.74
CA GLY A 44 -4.04 -4.63 0.48
C GLY A 44 -4.93 -5.55 1.32
N GLU A 45 -5.83 -6.32 0.71
CA GLU A 45 -6.66 -7.31 1.42
C GLU A 45 -5.81 -8.41 2.05
N LYS A 46 -4.79 -8.90 1.35
CA LYS A 46 -3.82 -9.89 1.90
C LYS A 46 -3.08 -9.33 3.11
N GLN A 47 -2.58 -8.10 3.03
CA GLN A 47 -1.92 -7.43 4.15
C GLN A 47 -2.87 -7.26 5.34
N LYS A 48 -4.12 -6.86 5.09
CA LYS A 48 -5.16 -6.71 6.11
C LYS A 48 -5.42 -8.06 6.83
N ILE A 49 -5.53 -9.16 6.07
CA ILE A 49 -5.67 -10.51 6.64
C ILE A 49 -4.44 -10.91 7.46
N ALA A 50 -3.23 -10.65 6.97
CA ALA A 50 -2.00 -10.97 7.71
C ALA A 50 -1.94 -10.22 9.05
N CYS A 51 -2.23 -8.92 9.06
CA CYS A 51 -2.31 -8.14 10.29
C CYS A 51 -3.42 -8.64 11.24
N ALA A 52 -4.59 -9.00 10.69
CA ALA A 52 -5.71 -9.51 11.47
C ALA A 52 -5.41 -10.89 12.08
N SER A 53 -4.72 -11.76 11.37
CA SER A 53 -4.28 -13.07 11.88
C SER A 53 -3.37 -12.94 13.10
N VAL A 54 -2.42 -12.00 13.06
CA VAL A 54 -1.60 -11.65 14.22
C VAL A 54 -2.47 -11.09 15.35
N SER A 55 -3.43 -10.22 15.04
CA SER A 55 -4.32 -9.61 16.02
C SER A 55 -5.21 -10.63 16.74
N ALA A 56 -5.73 -11.64 16.02
CA ALA A 56 -6.56 -12.71 16.57
C ALA A 56 -5.84 -13.51 17.67
N SER A 57 -4.52 -13.69 17.54
CA SER A 57 -3.68 -14.32 18.56
C SER A 57 -3.51 -13.45 19.81
N ASN A 58 -3.92 -12.19 19.78
CA ASN A 58 -3.90 -11.21 20.86
C ASN A 58 -2.52 -11.03 21.54
N PRO A 59 -1.41 -10.88 20.82
CA PRO A 59 -0.10 -10.68 21.43
C PRO A 59 -0.01 -9.30 22.12
N PRO A 60 0.79 -9.16 23.19
CA PRO A 60 1.03 -7.86 23.83
C PRO A 60 1.99 -6.95 23.01
N ILE A 61 2.83 -7.55 22.18
CA ILE A 61 3.81 -6.86 21.32
C ILE A 61 3.58 -7.29 19.87
N ILE A 62 3.48 -6.33 18.97
CA ILE A 62 3.33 -6.53 17.53
C ILE A 62 4.54 -5.90 16.84
N VAL A 63 5.18 -6.66 15.96
CA VAL A 63 6.32 -6.19 15.16
C VAL A 63 5.94 -6.21 13.69
N LEU A 64 6.13 -5.10 13.01
CA LEU A 64 5.83 -4.92 11.58
C LEU A 64 7.09 -4.46 10.85
N ASP A 65 7.41 -5.12 9.76
CA ASP A 65 8.53 -4.77 8.89
C ASP A 65 7.99 -4.32 7.52
N GLU A 66 8.22 -3.04 7.18
CA GLU A 66 7.75 -2.36 5.97
C GLU A 66 6.28 -2.66 5.61
N PRO A 67 5.33 -2.56 6.56
CA PRO A 67 3.96 -3.00 6.32
C PRO A 67 3.23 -2.20 5.24
N SER A 68 3.74 -1.02 4.87
CA SER A 68 3.11 -0.17 3.84
C SER A 68 3.72 -0.33 2.45
N SER A 69 4.74 -1.15 2.24
CA SER A 69 5.59 -1.16 1.04
C SER A 69 4.82 -1.33 -0.29
N ASN A 70 3.80 -2.17 -0.31
CA ASN A 70 3.01 -2.48 -1.51
C ASN A 70 1.56 -1.99 -1.43
N LEU A 71 1.26 -1.09 -0.48
CA LEU A 71 -0.09 -0.59 -0.26
C LEU A 71 -0.34 0.69 -1.05
N ASP A 72 -1.55 0.81 -1.58
CA ASP A 72 -2.07 2.08 -2.06
C ASP A 72 -2.57 2.95 -0.87
N MET A 73 -3.05 4.15 -1.18
CA MET A 73 -3.50 5.10 -0.16
C MET A 73 -4.67 4.56 0.67
N SER A 74 -5.57 3.77 0.07
CA SER A 74 -6.72 3.20 0.79
C SER A 74 -6.27 2.12 1.77
N ALA A 75 -5.47 1.16 1.30
CA ALA A 75 -4.94 0.10 2.14
C ALA A 75 -3.99 0.64 3.24
N THR A 76 -3.27 1.74 2.97
CA THR A 76 -2.45 2.41 3.99
C THR A 76 -3.33 3.05 5.09
N LYS A 77 -4.51 3.57 4.75
CA LYS A 77 -5.48 4.08 5.74
C LYS A 77 -6.01 2.94 6.63
N ASP A 78 -6.30 1.79 6.02
CA ASP A 78 -6.75 0.61 6.77
C ASP A 78 -5.65 0.13 7.74
N LEU A 79 -4.40 0.03 7.28
CA LEU A 79 -3.26 -0.30 8.13
C LEU A 79 -3.11 0.70 9.29
N ARG A 80 -3.19 2.01 9.02
CA ARG A 80 -3.15 3.05 10.04
C ARG A 80 -4.23 2.86 11.10
N ARG A 81 -5.47 2.56 10.67
CA ARG A 81 -6.59 2.27 11.57
C ARG A 81 -6.31 1.05 12.46
N MET A 82 -5.76 -0.04 11.90
CA MET A 82 -5.40 -1.22 12.67
C MET A 82 -4.35 -0.90 13.75
N ILE A 83 -3.29 -0.16 13.40
CA ILE A 83 -2.26 0.29 14.34
C ILE A 83 -2.88 1.16 15.46
N GLN A 84 -3.79 2.05 15.12
CA GLN A 84 -4.50 2.90 16.08
C GLN A 84 -5.32 2.06 17.08
N ILE A 85 -6.00 1.04 16.60
CA ILE A 85 -6.78 0.11 17.43
C ILE A 85 -5.85 -0.64 18.40
N TRP A 86 -4.73 -1.17 17.93
CA TRP A 86 -3.75 -1.84 18.77
C TRP A 86 -3.17 -0.92 19.85
N LYS A 87 -2.86 0.32 19.49
CA LYS A 87 -2.43 1.34 20.45
C LYS A 87 -3.49 1.62 21.52
N GLN A 88 -4.75 1.75 21.13
CA GLN A 88 -5.88 1.93 22.06
C GLN A 88 -6.08 0.73 23.00
N GLN A 89 -5.74 -0.48 22.54
CA GLN A 89 -5.74 -1.70 23.34
C GLN A 89 -4.54 -1.81 24.29
N GLY A 90 -3.65 -0.80 24.34
CA GLY A 90 -2.45 -0.81 25.17
C GLY A 90 -1.34 -1.72 24.68
N LYS A 91 -1.38 -2.18 23.42
CA LYS A 91 -0.33 -3.01 22.84
C LYS A 91 0.90 -2.18 22.49
N THR A 92 2.07 -2.81 22.60
CA THR A 92 3.32 -2.24 22.06
C THR A 92 3.41 -2.58 20.58
N VAL A 93 3.55 -1.57 19.72
CA VAL A 93 3.71 -1.78 18.28
C VAL A 93 5.07 -1.24 17.85
N ILE A 94 5.91 -2.11 17.30
CA ILE A 94 7.23 -1.78 16.76
C ILE A 94 7.13 -1.85 15.24
N ILE A 95 7.50 -0.75 14.57
CA ILE A 95 7.36 -0.66 13.10
C ILE A 95 8.69 -0.23 12.51
N ALA A 96 9.30 -1.08 11.68
CA ALA A 96 10.37 -0.68 10.79
C ALA A 96 9.72 -0.14 9.50
N GLU A 97 9.99 1.13 9.13
CA GLU A 97 9.26 1.78 8.04
C GLU A 97 10.05 2.94 7.42
N HIS A 98 9.87 3.12 6.11
CA HIS A 98 10.40 4.25 5.35
C HIS A 98 9.36 5.34 5.07
N ARG A 99 8.06 4.99 5.08
CA ARG A 99 6.94 5.90 4.81
C ARG A 99 6.35 6.40 6.12
N LEU A 100 6.88 7.50 6.64
CA LEU A 100 6.54 7.96 7.99
C LEU A 100 5.21 8.75 8.07
N TYR A 101 4.69 9.24 6.95
CA TYR A 101 3.55 10.18 6.92
C TYR A 101 2.26 9.62 7.55
N TYR A 102 1.96 8.33 7.38
CA TYR A 102 0.75 7.74 7.93
C TYR A 102 0.85 7.43 9.43
N LEU A 103 2.06 7.47 9.99
CA LEU A 103 2.35 7.24 11.40
C LEU A 103 2.43 8.53 12.22
N LYS A 104 2.44 9.72 11.59
CA LYS A 104 2.69 11.02 12.20
C LYS A 104 1.97 11.26 13.52
N GLU A 105 0.68 10.84 13.61
CA GLU A 105 -0.15 11.06 14.80
C GLU A 105 -0.21 9.83 15.74
N LEU A 106 0.43 8.73 15.34
CA LEU A 106 0.36 7.46 16.07
C LEU A 106 1.64 7.16 16.87
N ILE A 107 2.78 7.66 16.41
CA ILE A 107 4.09 7.39 17.02
C ILE A 107 4.23 8.05 18.39
N ASP A 108 4.86 7.33 19.31
CA ASP A 108 5.26 7.83 20.62
C ASP A 108 6.78 8.06 20.69
N ARG A 109 7.54 7.30 19.89
CA ARG A 109 9.01 7.29 19.88
C ARG A 109 9.54 6.90 18.52
N VAL A 110 10.66 7.48 18.09
CA VAL A 110 11.37 7.17 16.86
C VAL A 110 12.80 6.79 17.17
N VAL A 111 13.17 5.58 16.80
CA VAL A 111 14.54 5.07 16.93
C VAL A 111 15.19 5.05 15.56
N TYR A 112 16.23 5.86 15.35
CA TYR A 112 16.98 5.89 14.11
C TYR A 112 18.21 4.99 14.17
N LEU A 113 18.25 4.00 13.27
CA LEU A 113 19.35 3.07 13.12
C LEU A 113 20.23 3.45 11.92
N LYS A 114 21.54 3.37 12.13
CA LYS A 114 22.55 3.51 11.07
C LYS A 114 23.69 2.55 11.32
N ASP A 115 24.11 1.82 10.29
CA ASP A 115 25.20 0.85 10.35
C ASP A 115 25.06 -0.16 11.51
N GLY A 116 23.81 -0.62 11.76
CA GLY A 116 23.48 -1.59 12.82
C GLY A 116 23.51 -1.02 14.24
N LYS A 117 23.60 0.30 14.41
CA LYS A 117 23.65 0.98 15.72
C LYS A 117 22.49 1.95 15.87
N ILE A 118 22.01 2.13 17.08
CA ILE A 118 21.09 3.22 17.41
C ILE A 118 21.90 4.52 17.40
N GLU A 119 21.66 5.37 16.40
CA GLU A 119 22.33 6.66 16.28
C GLU A 119 21.55 7.75 16.99
N ARG A 120 20.21 7.68 16.94
CA ARG A 120 19.31 8.64 17.59
C ARG A 120 18.09 7.94 18.14
N ASP A 121 17.54 8.53 19.17
CA ASP A 121 16.33 8.10 19.87
C ASP A 121 15.54 9.35 20.26
N TYR A 122 14.39 9.53 19.62
CA TYR A 122 13.59 10.73 19.76
C TYR A 122 12.21 10.42 20.35
N PRO A 123 11.74 11.15 21.36
CA PRO A 123 10.30 11.27 21.62
C PRO A 123 9.58 11.80 20.37
N ALA A 124 8.33 11.37 20.16
CA ALA A 124 7.58 11.74 18.94
C ALA A 124 7.57 13.24 18.66
N LEU A 125 7.37 14.07 19.69
CA LEU A 125 7.31 15.53 19.54
C LEU A 125 8.62 16.15 19.04
N GLU A 126 9.76 15.52 19.33
CA GLU A 126 11.06 15.97 18.84
C GLU A 126 11.30 15.47 17.41
N ALA A 127 10.97 14.21 17.13
CA ALA A 127 11.07 13.65 15.78
C ALA A 127 10.23 14.44 14.76
N LEU A 128 9.01 14.84 15.13
CA LEU A 128 8.09 15.59 14.29
C LEU A 128 8.54 17.04 14.03
N LYS A 129 9.52 17.55 14.77
CA LYS A 129 10.13 18.89 14.53
C LYS A 129 11.31 18.84 13.59
N LEU A 130 11.81 17.66 13.22
CA LEU A 130 12.91 17.55 12.27
C LEU A 130 12.53 18.16 10.92
N SER A 131 13.39 19.00 10.38
CA SER A 131 13.20 19.62 9.07
C SER A 131 13.33 18.58 7.95
N VAL A 132 12.77 18.90 6.78
CA VAL A 132 12.90 18.05 5.58
C VAL A 132 14.38 17.80 5.25
N THR A 133 15.25 18.82 5.43
CA THR A 133 16.69 18.69 5.19
C THR A 133 17.33 17.69 6.16
N GLN A 134 17.03 17.79 7.46
CA GLN A 134 17.54 16.85 8.46
C GLN A 134 17.09 15.41 8.20
N LEU A 135 15.80 15.24 7.84
CA LEU A 135 15.27 13.91 7.48
C LEU A 135 15.96 13.37 6.21
N ALA A 136 16.20 14.21 5.21
CA ALA A 136 16.90 13.81 3.99
C ALA A 136 18.36 13.40 4.25
N GLU A 137 19.09 14.12 5.10
CA GLU A 137 20.46 13.76 5.55
C GLU A 137 20.50 12.40 6.27
N MET A 138 19.42 12.06 7.00
CA MET A 138 19.23 10.77 7.63
C MET A 138 18.74 9.68 6.65
N GLY A 139 18.46 10.01 5.39
CA GLY A 139 17.88 9.10 4.41
C GLY A 139 16.39 8.78 4.67
N LEU A 140 15.71 9.57 5.49
CA LEU A 140 14.32 9.37 5.87
C LEU A 140 13.37 10.19 4.98
N ARG A 141 12.17 9.68 4.79
CA ARG A 141 11.09 10.42 4.12
C ARG A 141 10.40 11.36 5.12
N PRO A 142 9.88 12.52 4.67
CA PRO A 142 9.20 13.44 5.56
C PRO A 142 7.91 12.86 6.14
N PHE A 143 7.56 13.34 7.35
CA PHE A 143 6.28 13.05 7.98
C PHE A 143 5.10 13.78 7.33
N ASP A 144 5.39 14.79 6.51
CA ASP A 144 4.37 15.58 5.80
C ASP A 144 4.63 15.58 4.30
N LEU A 145 3.63 15.16 3.52
CA LEU A 145 3.73 15.11 2.06
C LEU A 145 3.43 16.46 1.38
N GLY A 146 2.88 17.43 2.12
CA GLY A 146 2.51 18.76 1.60
C GLY A 146 3.66 19.77 1.46
N VAL A 147 4.89 19.39 1.80
CA VAL A 147 6.04 20.32 1.93
C VAL A 147 6.85 20.46 0.64
N PHE A 148 6.59 19.68 -0.40
CA PHE A 148 7.36 19.73 -1.65
C PHE A 148 6.84 20.83 -2.58
N PRO A 149 7.70 21.76 -3.04
CA PRO A 149 7.30 22.72 -4.06
C PRO A 149 6.99 21.98 -5.38
N VAL A 150 5.80 22.22 -5.93
CA VAL A 150 5.45 21.73 -7.26
C VAL A 150 6.14 22.63 -8.29
N VAL A 151 7.18 22.12 -8.92
CA VAL A 151 7.80 22.79 -10.06
C VAL A 151 7.09 22.31 -11.34
N ALA A 152 6.23 23.14 -11.89
CA ALA A 152 5.60 22.86 -13.17
C ALA A 152 6.63 23.05 -14.30
N HIS A 153 7.05 21.97 -14.92
CA HIS A 153 7.80 22.00 -16.16
C HIS A 153 6.82 21.81 -17.32
N SER A 154 6.62 22.84 -18.15
CA SER A 154 5.95 22.67 -19.43
C SER A 154 6.97 22.12 -20.43
N ALA A 155 6.98 20.81 -20.64
CA ALA A 155 7.68 20.26 -21.79
C ALA A 155 6.89 20.64 -23.06
N ALA A 156 7.56 21.25 -24.04
CA ALA A 156 6.98 21.41 -25.36
C ALA A 156 6.74 19.99 -25.92
N SER A 157 5.49 19.60 -26.06
CA SER A 157 5.12 18.32 -26.65
C SER A 157 5.63 18.29 -28.09
N ARG A 158 6.39 17.25 -28.43
CA ARG A 158 6.91 17.02 -29.79
C ARG A 158 6.10 15.95 -30.53
N GLY A 159 4.93 15.57 -30.02
CA GLY A 159 4.05 14.56 -30.54
C GLY A 159 3.20 13.89 -29.47
N SER A 160 2.42 12.89 -29.85
CA SER A 160 1.54 12.16 -28.94
C SER A 160 1.63 10.64 -29.13
N ILE A 161 1.25 9.93 -28.10
CA ILE A 161 0.90 8.51 -28.14
C ILE A 161 -0.61 8.46 -28.02
N GLU A 162 -1.27 8.03 -29.07
CA GLU A 162 -2.73 7.97 -29.17
C GLU A 162 -3.20 6.52 -29.01
N CYS A 163 -4.15 6.29 -28.11
CA CYS A 163 -4.83 5.01 -27.98
C CYS A 163 -6.32 5.21 -28.29
N GLU A 164 -6.90 4.38 -29.17
CA GLU A 164 -8.31 4.41 -29.53
C GLU A 164 -8.92 3.03 -29.37
N ASN A 165 -10.08 2.96 -28.70
CA ASN A 165 -10.81 1.72 -28.42
C ASN A 165 -9.89 0.62 -27.88
N PHE A 166 -9.07 0.97 -26.89
CA PHE A 166 -7.98 0.13 -26.43
C PHE A 166 -8.45 -0.75 -25.29
N HIS A 167 -8.60 -2.04 -25.57
CA HIS A 167 -9.11 -3.03 -24.63
C HIS A 167 -8.12 -4.16 -24.41
N PHE A 168 -8.05 -4.63 -23.17
CA PHE A 168 -7.27 -5.81 -22.81
C PHE A 168 -7.90 -6.57 -21.65
N ALA A 169 -7.92 -7.89 -21.73
CA ALA A 169 -8.40 -8.79 -20.69
C ALA A 169 -7.46 -9.98 -20.54
N TYR A 170 -7.08 -10.31 -19.29
CA TYR A 170 -6.36 -11.54 -18.98
C TYR A 170 -7.23 -12.78 -19.07
N THR A 171 -8.53 -12.63 -18.85
CA THR A 171 -9.53 -13.70 -18.93
C THR A 171 -10.79 -13.21 -19.65
N LYS A 172 -11.61 -14.13 -20.15
CA LYS A 172 -12.86 -13.77 -20.86
C LYS A 172 -13.93 -13.10 -19.97
N GLN A 173 -13.73 -13.07 -18.65
CA GLN A 173 -14.75 -12.65 -17.69
C GLN A 173 -14.66 -11.19 -17.26
N ARG A 174 -13.50 -10.54 -17.43
CA ARG A 174 -13.30 -9.16 -16.98
C ARG A 174 -12.21 -8.46 -17.78
N ASP A 175 -12.54 -7.31 -18.32
CA ASP A 175 -11.58 -6.42 -18.93
C ASP A 175 -10.66 -5.83 -17.84
N ALA A 176 -9.37 -5.88 -18.10
CA ALA A 176 -8.34 -5.26 -17.27
C ALA A 176 -8.07 -3.82 -17.72
N LEU A 177 -8.34 -3.54 -18.99
CA LEU A 177 -8.33 -2.20 -19.58
C LEU A 177 -9.54 -2.06 -20.51
N ASP A 178 -10.17 -0.90 -20.42
CA ASP A 178 -11.28 -0.47 -21.29
C ASP A 178 -11.13 1.06 -21.44
N ILE A 179 -10.49 1.48 -22.53
CA ILE A 179 -10.08 2.87 -22.76
C ILE A 179 -10.58 3.29 -24.13
N ASP A 180 -11.60 4.13 -24.15
CA ASP A 180 -12.18 4.66 -25.40
C ASP A 180 -11.16 5.50 -26.16
N SER A 181 -10.53 6.46 -25.47
CA SER A 181 -9.46 7.28 -26.03
C SER A 181 -8.49 7.75 -24.95
N LEU A 182 -7.20 7.77 -25.29
CA LEU A 182 -6.13 8.30 -24.44
C LEU A 182 -5.07 8.94 -25.31
N SER A 183 -4.74 10.20 -25.04
CA SER A 183 -3.65 10.92 -25.69
C SER A 183 -2.59 11.25 -24.63
N LEU A 184 -1.36 10.82 -24.87
CA LEU A 184 -0.22 11.04 -23.99
C LEU A 184 0.83 11.88 -24.72
N PRO A 185 1.27 13.03 -24.16
CA PRO A 185 2.30 13.84 -24.79
C PRO A 185 3.65 13.11 -24.82
N GLN A 186 4.35 13.23 -25.94
CA GLN A 186 5.76 12.80 -26.01
C GLN A 186 6.69 13.82 -25.32
N ALA A 187 7.89 13.35 -24.99
CA ALA A 187 8.93 14.16 -24.33
C ALA A 187 8.55 14.69 -22.93
N GLY A 188 7.68 13.97 -22.22
CA GLY A 188 7.26 14.29 -20.85
C GLY A 188 7.39 13.11 -19.90
N ILE A 189 7.26 13.38 -18.60
CA ILE A 189 7.06 12.34 -17.57
C ILE A 189 5.57 12.29 -17.26
N ILE A 190 4.95 11.14 -17.50
CA ILE A 190 3.53 10.92 -17.29
C ILE A 190 3.35 9.99 -16.09
N ALA A 191 2.69 10.46 -15.06
CA ALA A 191 2.33 9.65 -13.91
C ALA A 191 0.97 8.98 -14.12
N VAL A 192 0.94 7.65 -14.20
CA VAL A 192 -0.30 6.88 -14.19
C VAL A 192 -0.65 6.53 -12.76
N ILE A 193 -1.75 7.10 -12.26
CA ILE A 193 -2.18 6.95 -10.86
C ILE A 193 -3.51 6.18 -10.76
N GLY A 194 -3.77 5.58 -9.62
CA GLY A 194 -5.02 4.82 -9.34
C GLY A 194 -4.78 3.76 -8.26
N HIS A 195 -5.88 3.16 -7.78
CA HIS A 195 -5.82 2.08 -6.78
C HIS A 195 -5.09 0.84 -7.29
N ASN A 196 -4.71 -0.05 -6.36
CA ASN A 196 -4.22 -1.37 -6.73
C ASN A 196 -5.30 -2.14 -7.49
N GLY A 197 -4.89 -2.81 -8.59
CA GLY A 197 -5.85 -3.48 -9.49
C GLY A 197 -6.55 -2.56 -10.51
N ALA A 198 -6.27 -1.26 -10.55
CA ALA A 198 -6.86 -0.32 -11.53
C ALA A 198 -6.30 -0.44 -12.96
N GLY A 199 -5.43 -1.42 -13.27
CA GLY A 199 -4.90 -1.62 -14.61
C GLY A 199 -3.62 -0.85 -14.95
N LYS A 200 -3.01 -0.09 -14.04
CA LYS A 200 -1.80 0.73 -14.30
C LYS A 200 -0.65 -0.06 -14.93
N SER A 201 -0.27 -1.17 -14.28
CA SER A 201 0.79 -2.05 -14.77
C SER A 201 0.39 -2.75 -16.07
N THR A 202 -0.89 -3.05 -16.23
CA THR A 202 -1.45 -3.63 -17.46
C THR A 202 -1.31 -2.65 -18.60
N LEU A 203 -1.68 -1.38 -18.40
CA LEU A 203 -1.51 -0.33 -19.40
C LEU A 203 -0.05 -0.19 -19.82
N ALA A 204 0.88 -0.11 -18.87
CA ALA A 204 2.30 -0.03 -19.17
C ALA A 204 2.78 -1.24 -19.98
N ARG A 205 2.40 -2.47 -19.60
CA ARG A 205 2.76 -3.70 -20.33
C ARG A 205 2.18 -3.73 -21.74
N CYS A 206 0.94 -3.30 -21.91
CA CYS A 206 0.29 -3.23 -23.23
C CYS A 206 0.99 -2.19 -24.13
N LEU A 207 1.28 -1.00 -23.62
CA LEU A 207 2.01 0.04 -24.38
C LEU A 207 3.43 -0.39 -24.77
N CYS A 208 4.10 -1.19 -23.93
CA CYS A 208 5.42 -1.77 -24.25
C CYS A 208 5.35 -2.98 -25.18
N GLY A 209 4.15 -3.40 -25.63
CA GLY A 209 3.99 -4.58 -26.50
C GLY A 209 4.26 -5.92 -25.80
N LEU A 210 4.30 -5.96 -24.46
CA LEU A 210 4.50 -7.19 -23.69
C LEU A 210 3.24 -8.06 -23.65
N GLU A 211 2.08 -7.46 -23.87
CA GLU A 211 0.79 -8.16 -23.96
C GLU A 211 0.35 -8.24 -25.43
N LYS A 212 0.20 -9.47 -25.95
CA LYS A 212 0.00 -9.72 -27.39
C LYS A 212 -1.46 -9.64 -27.86
N HIS A 213 -2.42 -9.59 -26.94
CA HIS A 213 -3.85 -9.70 -27.28
C HIS A 213 -4.63 -8.39 -27.01
N CYS A 214 -3.93 -7.25 -27.07
CA CYS A 214 -4.59 -5.96 -27.00
C CYS A 214 -5.44 -5.74 -28.25
N LYS A 215 -6.65 -5.21 -28.05
CA LYS A 215 -7.54 -4.74 -29.12
C LYS A 215 -7.50 -3.22 -29.18
N GLY A 216 -7.82 -2.65 -30.32
CA GLY A 216 -7.76 -1.21 -30.56
C GLY A 216 -6.49 -0.79 -31.28
N ILE A 217 -6.26 0.51 -31.31
CA ILE A 217 -5.18 1.12 -32.08
C ILE A 217 -4.29 1.90 -31.12
N VAL A 218 -2.98 1.72 -31.25
CA VAL A 218 -1.96 2.57 -30.62
C VAL A 218 -1.15 3.21 -31.73
N ARG A 219 -1.16 4.54 -31.80
CA ARG A 219 -0.32 5.32 -32.72
C ARG A 219 0.75 6.05 -31.90
N ILE A 220 1.97 5.95 -32.31
CA ILE A 220 3.08 6.68 -31.76
C ILE A 220 3.63 7.51 -32.89
N ASP A 221 3.41 8.81 -32.84
CA ASP A 221 3.77 9.80 -33.83
C ASP A 221 4.12 9.28 -35.23
N GLU A 222 3.41 9.82 -36.20
CA GLU A 222 3.78 9.61 -37.59
C GLU A 222 5.19 10.15 -37.86
N LYS A 223 6.14 9.25 -37.95
CA LYS A 223 7.33 9.41 -38.77
C LYS A 223 7.24 8.50 -39.97
#